data_1715033c77ae29a7ff249d16c91e118d
#
_entry.id   1715033c77ae29a7ff249d16c91e118d
#
_cell.length_a   1.000
_cell.length_b   1.000
_cell.length_c   1.000
_cell.angle_alpha   90.00
_cell.angle_beta   90.00
_cell.angle_gamma   90.00
#
_symmetry.space_group_name_H-M   'P 1'
#
loop_
_entity.id
_entity.type
_entity.pdbx_description
1 polymer ?
#
loop_
_entity_poly.entity_id
_entity_poly.type
_entity_poly.pdbx_seq_one_letter_code
_entity_poly.pdbx_strand_id
1 'polypeptide(L)'
;MIDDTLRDAEHRMHSAVGALDRDLDTVRTGRARPALVEGLKIEYYGTPTPLNQMATINAPEPRLITILPWDKTQLGAIEKAIQKSDLGLTPTNDGNIIRLVIPQLNEDRRKEMVKVVHKKAEDARIAVRNVRRDCLDTLRKLQHDKQITDDEERGAQTRLQKITGAYIAEVDRHGYAKEQELLEV
;
A
#
# COMPACT_ATOMS: atom_id res chain seq x y z
N MET A 1 -14.60 -19.69 -20.71
CA MET A 1 -15.45 -18.56 -20.25
C MET A 1 -15.48 -18.43 -18.75
N ILE A 2 -15.92 -19.45 -18.00
CA ILE A 2 -15.95 -19.40 -16.53
C ILE A 2 -14.56 -19.21 -15.94
N ASP A 3 -13.58 -19.99 -16.36
CA ASP A 3 -12.23 -19.92 -15.83
C ASP A 3 -11.57 -18.57 -16.11
N ASP A 4 -11.81 -17.99 -17.26
CA ASP A 4 -11.31 -16.66 -17.60
C ASP A 4 -11.95 -15.57 -16.73
N THR A 5 -13.26 -15.67 -16.51
CA THR A 5 -14.00 -14.74 -15.65
C THR A 5 -13.51 -14.81 -14.20
N LEU A 6 -13.31 -16.02 -13.67
CA LEU A 6 -12.79 -16.22 -12.33
C LEU A 6 -11.33 -15.77 -12.20
N ARG A 7 -10.52 -16.02 -13.21
CA ARG A 7 -9.13 -15.59 -13.25
C ARG A 7 -9.01 -14.07 -13.28
N ASP A 8 -9.85 -13.38 -14.03
CA ASP A 8 -9.92 -11.93 -14.04
C ASP A 8 -10.31 -11.37 -12.67
N ALA A 9 -11.34 -11.96 -12.04
CA ALA A 9 -11.74 -11.58 -10.69
C ALA A 9 -10.59 -11.75 -9.68
N GLU A 10 -9.90 -12.89 -9.73
CA GLU A 10 -8.76 -13.18 -8.86
C GLU A 10 -7.63 -12.16 -9.06
N HIS A 11 -7.31 -11.85 -10.31
CA HIS A 11 -6.29 -10.85 -10.64
C HIS A 11 -6.65 -9.47 -10.09
N ARG A 12 -7.90 -9.04 -10.26
CA ARG A 12 -8.39 -7.75 -9.74
C ARG A 12 -8.41 -7.71 -8.21
N MET A 13 -8.80 -8.79 -7.55
CA MET A 13 -8.75 -8.90 -6.09
C MET A 13 -7.31 -8.85 -5.58
N HIS A 14 -6.40 -9.55 -6.24
CA HIS A 14 -4.97 -9.50 -5.92
C HIS A 14 -4.42 -8.08 -6.05
N SER A 15 -4.81 -7.36 -7.09
CA SER A 15 -4.42 -5.94 -7.28
C SER A 15 -4.96 -5.05 -6.17
N ALA A 16 -6.18 -5.29 -5.69
CA ALA A 16 -6.77 -4.54 -4.57
C ALA A 16 -5.98 -4.76 -3.27
N VAL A 17 -5.57 -5.99 -2.99
CA VAL A 17 -4.72 -6.31 -1.81
C VAL A 17 -3.34 -5.67 -1.96
N GLY A 18 -2.75 -5.70 -3.15
CA GLY A 18 -1.47 -5.02 -3.42
C GLY A 18 -1.53 -3.51 -3.23
N ALA A 19 -2.65 -2.88 -3.62
CA ALA A 19 -2.88 -1.46 -3.39
C ALA A 19 -3.00 -1.15 -1.89
N LEU A 20 -3.68 -2.00 -1.12
CA LEU A 20 -3.76 -1.87 0.33
C LEU A 20 -2.37 -1.97 0.96
N ASP A 21 -1.57 -2.93 0.55
CA ASP A 21 -0.24 -3.14 1.08
C ASP A 21 0.65 -1.89 0.88
N ARG A 22 0.61 -1.30 -0.30
CA ARG A 22 1.29 -0.03 -0.60
C ARG A 22 0.76 1.13 0.25
N ASP A 23 -0.55 1.23 0.42
CA ASP A 23 -1.17 2.27 1.26
C ASP A 23 -0.77 2.13 2.74
N LEU A 24 -0.73 0.91 3.24
CA LEU A 24 -0.33 0.64 4.62
C LEU A 24 1.14 0.97 4.87
N ASP A 25 2.01 0.81 3.87
CA ASP A 25 3.42 1.19 3.97
C ASP A 25 3.62 2.69 4.18
N THR A 26 2.66 3.52 3.79
CA THR A 26 2.71 4.97 4.01
C THR A 26 2.23 5.39 5.40
N VAL A 27 1.63 4.49 6.17
CA VAL A 27 1.14 4.79 7.52
C VAL A 27 2.31 4.89 8.48
N ARG A 28 2.36 5.99 9.23
CA ARG A 28 3.41 6.21 10.22
C ARG A 28 3.21 5.33 11.45
N THR A 29 4.19 4.48 11.72
CA THR A 29 4.19 3.57 12.87
C THR A 29 5.12 4.04 14.00
N GLY A 30 5.82 5.18 13.82
CA GLY A 30 6.88 5.62 14.71
C GLY A 30 8.20 4.89 14.48
N ARG A 31 8.27 4.02 13.48
CA ARG A 31 9.49 3.33 13.05
C ARG A 31 10.00 3.88 11.73
N ALA A 32 11.32 3.93 11.59
CA ALA A 32 11.97 4.31 10.35
C ALA A 32 11.82 3.18 9.32
N ARG A 33 11.26 3.53 8.15
CA ARG A 33 11.14 2.63 7.00
C ARG A 33 11.54 3.39 5.74
N PRO A 34 12.37 2.82 4.88
CA PRO A 34 12.69 3.43 3.59
C PRO A 34 11.45 3.77 2.77
N ALA A 35 10.40 2.94 2.84
CA ALA A 35 9.14 3.14 2.14
C ALA A 35 8.48 4.50 2.41
N LEU A 36 8.73 5.13 3.56
CA LEU A 36 8.19 6.45 3.90
C LEU A 36 8.63 7.54 2.94
N VAL A 37 9.79 7.42 2.34
CA VAL A 37 10.41 8.45 1.49
C VAL A 37 10.73 7.99 0.07
N GLU A 38 10.68 6.68 -0.21
CA GLU A 38 11.05 6.10 -1.51
C GLU A 38 10.26 6.69 -2.68
N GLY A 39 8.97 6.91 -2.48
CA GLY A 39 8.08 7.43 -3.51
C GLY A 39 8.07 8.95 -3.64
N LEU A 40 8.86 9.67 -2.83
CA LEU A 40 8.91 11.12 -2.88
C LEU A 40 9.48 11.57 -4.22
N LYS A 41 8.75 12.46 -4.91
CA LYS A 41 9.17 12.98 -6.22
C LYS A 41 10.09 14.18 -6.04
N ILE A 42 11.23 14.13 -6.69
CA ILE A 42 12.23 15.20 -6.68
C ILE A 42 12.47 15.63 -8.11
N GLU A 43 12.50 16.93 -8.35
CA GLU A 43 12.88 17.45 -9.66
C GLU A 43 14.38 17.23 -9.91
N TYR A 44 14.65 16.31 -10.84
CA TYR A 44 15.99 15.98 -11.27
C TYR A 44 16.12 16.36 -12.76
N TYR A 45 16.87 17.43 -13.01
CA TYR A 45 17.01 18.00 -14.36
C TYR A 45 15.67 18.24 -15.07
N GLY A 46 14.69 18.80 -14.32
CA GLY A 46 13.36 19.13 -14.85
C GLY A 46 12.39 17.95 -14.94
N THR A 47 12.79 16.75 -14.52
CA THR A 47 11.94 15.55 -14.53
C THR A 47 11.65 15.10 -13.10
N PRO A 48 10.36 14.94 -12.71
CA PRO A 48 10.02 14.35 -11.42
C PRO A 48 10.54 12.93 -11.33
N THR A 49 11.43 12.67 -10.37
CA THR A 49 12.08 11.37 -10.21
C THR A 49 11.85 10.86 -8.79
N PRO A 50 11.43 9.59 -8.61
CA PRO A 50 11.31 9.00 -7.27
C PRO A 50 12.66 8.98 -6.56
N LEU A 51 12.64 9.23 -5.26
CA LEU A 51 13.87 9.31 -4.46
C LEU A 51 14.70 8.02 -4.51
N ASN A 52 14.05 6.87 -4.55
CA ASN A 52 14.73 5.57 -4.64
C ASN A 52 15.51 5.37 -5.94
N GLN A 53 15.25 6.18 -6.97
CA GLN A 53 15.99 6.20 -8.24
C GLN A 53 17.14 7.21 -8.27
N MET A 54 17.33 7.96 -7.20
CA MET A 54 18.35 9.02 -7.08
C MET A 54 19.32 8.79 -5.92
N ALA A 55 18.93 7.95 -4.98
CA ALA A 55 19.66 7.80 -3.72
C ALA A 55 19.50 6.40 -3.14
N THR A 56 20.45 6.03 -2.30
CA THR A 56 20.35 4.83 -1.46
C THR A 56 19.67 5.22 -0.15
N ILE A 57 18.58 4.54 0.19
CA ILE A 57 17.77 4.82 1.37
C ILE A 57 17.88 3.64 2.32
N ASN A 58 18.28 3.90 3.55
CA ASN A 58 18.44 2.87 4.60
C ASN A 58 17.77 3.32 5.89
N ALA A 59 17.43 2.36 6.73
CA ALA A 59 16.99 2.58 8.11
C ALA A 59 17.93 1.83 9.07
N PRO A 60 19.11 2.42 9.39
CA PRO A 60 20.10 1.73 10.21
C PRO A 60 19.70 1.62 11.69
N GLU A 61 18.75 2.45 12.12
CA GLU A 61 18.20 2.44 13.47
C GLU A 61 16.68 2.50 13.41
N PRO A 62 15.96 2.07 14.46
CA PRO A 62 14.49 2.03 14.45
C PRO A 62 13.80 3.38 14.20
N ARG A 63 14.51 4.49 14.43
CA ARG A 63 13.97 5.84 14.28
C ARG A 63 14.82 6.74 13.38
N LEU A 64 15.71 6.17 12.61
CA LEU A 64 16.61 6.92 11.74
C LEU A 64 16.53 6.41 10.31
N ILE A 65 16.25 7.32 9.39
CA ILE A 65 16.39 7.07 7.94
C ILE A 65 17.60 7.84 7.44
N THR A 66 18.45 7.17 6.67
CA THR A 66 19.58 7.78 6.00
C THR A 66 19.37 7.76 4.49
N ILE A 67 19.65 8.88 3.85
CA ILE A 67 19.52 9.04 2.40
C ILE A 67 20.89 9.46 1.87
N LEU A 68 21.49 8.60 1.06
CA LEU A 68 22.76 8.86 0.39
C LEU A 68 22.50 9.15 -1.08
N PRO A 69 22.50 10.43 -1.51
CA PRO A 69 22.34 10.77 -2.92
C PRO A 69 23.52 10.24 -3.75
N TRP A 70 23.22 9.66 -4.90
CA TRP A 70 24.25 9.23 -5.84
C TRP A 70 24.93 10.43 -6.52
N ASP A 71 24.18 11.52 -6.69
CA ASP A 71 24.69 12.81 -7.15
C ASP A 71 24.61 13.81 -5.99
N LYS A 72 25.75 14.18 -5.44
CA LYS A 72 25.84 15.11 -4.30
C LYS A 72 25.28 16.50 -4.61
N THR A 73 25.23 16.89 -5.87
CA THR A 73 24.65 18.19 -6.28
C THR A 73 23.13 18.25 -6.02
N GLN A 74 22.48 17.10 -5.89
CA GLN A 74 21.04 17.00 -5.63
C GLN A 74 20.68 16.99 -4.14
N LEU A 75 21.65 17.01 -3.24
CA LEU A 75 21.41 16.93 -1.81
C LEU A 75 20.47 18.04 -1.31
N GLY A 76 20.69 19.28 -1.75
CA GLY A 76 19.83 20.41 -1.40
C GLY A 76 18.42 20.30 -1.96
N ALA A 77 18.26 19.77 -3.17
CA ALA A 77 16.94 19.55 -3.79
C ALA A 77 16.15 18.47 -3.04
N ILE A 78 16.80 17.40 -2.63
CA ILE A 78 16.21 16.32 -1.84
C ILE A 78 15.77 16.85 -0.47
N GLU A 79 16.63 17.59 0.19
CA GLU A 79 16.33 18.19 1.49
C GLU A 79 15.12 19.12 1.43
N LYS A 80 15.04 19.99 0.43
CA LYS A 80 13.90 20.86 0.22
C LYS A 80 12.61 20.11 -0.07
N ALA A 81 12.68 19.05 -0.85
CA ALA A 81 11.52 18.21 -1.17
C ALA A 81 10.96 17.54 0.09
N ILE A 82 11.83 17.08 0.98
CA ILE A 82 11.44 16.50 2.27
C ILE A 82 10.77 17.55 3.17
N GLN A 83 11.33 18.75 3.25
CA GLN A 83 10.77 19.85 4.04
C GLN A 83 9.39 20.27 3.55
N LYS A 84 9.15 20.26 2.25
CA LYS A 84 7.87 20.61 1.63
C LYS A 84 6.84 19.49 1.61
N SER A 85 7.26 18.27 1.91
CA SER A 85 6.37 17.10 1.91
C SER A 85 5.44 17.11 3.12
N ASP A 86 4.35 16.34 3.03
CA ASP A 86 3.40 16.14 4.12
C ASP A 86 3.95 15.25 5.24
N LEU A 87 5.21 14.80 5.14
CA LEU A 87 5.83 13.93 6.13
C LEU A 87 6.08 14.61 7.48
N GLY A 88 6.21 15.94 7.49
CA GLY A 88 6.48 16.69 8.73
C GLY A 88 7.81 16.36 9.38
N LEU A 89 8.79 15.92 8.59
CA LEU A 89 10.12 15.55 9.04
C LEU A 89 11.10 16.69 8.73
N THR A 90 12.02 16.92 9.65
CA THR A 90 13.09 17.92 9.47
C THR A 90 14.39 17.18 9.10
N PRO A 91 14.87 17.35 7.85
CA PRO A 91 16.13 16.72 7.45
C PRO A 91 17.33 17.46 8.01
N THR A 92 18.38 16.70 8.31
CA THR A 92 19.71 17.22 8.61
C THR A 92 20.71 16.58 7.66
N ASN A 93 21.77 17.30 7.27
CA ASN A 93 22.80 16.74 6.41
C ASN A 93 24.20 17.11 6.93
N ASP A 94 25.18 16.28 6.57
CA ASP A 94 26.61 16.53 6.85
C ASP A 94 27.41 16.82 5.57
N GLY A 95 26.72 17.16 4.48
CA GLY A 95 27.31 17.39 3.16
C GLY A 95 27.35 16.14 2.26
N ASN A 96 27.14 14.96 2.80
CA ASN A 96 27.14 13.68 2.07
C ASN A 96 25.86 12.87 2.26
N ILE A 97 25.32 12.84 3.46
CA ILE A 97 24.18 12.03 3.86
C ILE A 97 23.11 12.92 4.48
N ILE A 98 21.87 12.68 4.11
CA ILE A 98 20.70 13.27 4.77
C ILE A 98 20.21 12.30 5.82
N ARG A 99 19.97 12.80 7.03
CA ARG A 99 19.41 12.04 8.15
C ARG A 99 18.03 12.56 8.51
N LEU A 100 17.10 11.62 8.66
CA LEU A 100 15.74 11.90 9.12
C LEU A 100 15.49 11.14 10.41
N VAL A 101 15.22 11.88 11.48
CA VAL A 101 14.81 11.29 12.76
C VAL A 101 13.29 11.20 12.76
N ILE A 102 12.77 9.99 12.96
CA ILE A 102 11.33 9.74 13.01
C ILE A 102 10.83 10.00 14.43
N PRO A 103 9.91 10.96 14.65
CA PRO A 103 9.36 11.20 15.97
C PRO A 103 8.57 10.00 16.48
N GLN A 104 8.69 9.72 17.77
CA GLN A 104 7.87 8.70 18.42
C GLN A 104 6.42 9.16 18.48
N LEU A 105 5.48 8.25 18.17
CA LEU A 105 4.05 8.53 18.27
C LEU A 105 3.63 8.57 19.75
N ASN A 106 2.81 9.56 20.12
CA ASN A 106 2.10 9.53 21.41
C ASN A 106 0.89 8.60 21.32
N GLU A 107 0.25 8.32 22.45
CA GLU A 107 -0.89 7.40 22.53
C GLU A 107 -2.07 7.87 21.67
N ASP A 108 -2.41 9.15 21.71
CA ASP A 108 -3.52 9.70 20.94
C ASP A 108 -3.26 9.60 19.43
N ARG A 109 -2.06 9.93 18.99
CA ARG A 109 -1.67 9.84 17.60
C ARG A 109 -1.67 8.39 17.11
N ARG A 110 -1.26 7.47 17.96
CA ARG A 110 -1.29 6.03 17.68
C ARG A 110 -2.72 5.54 17.46
N LYS A 111 -3.66 5.94 18.32
CA LYS A 111 -5.08 5.63 18.16
C LYS A 111 -5.66 6.19 16.85
N GLU A 112 -5.28 7.40 16.48
CA GLU A 112 -5.68 7.98 15.18
C GLU A 112 -5.17 7.14 14.01
N MET A 113 -3.92 6.70 14.08
CA MET A 113 -3.33 5.87 13.01
C MET A 113 -4.00 4.50 12.91
N VAL A 114 -4.40 3.90 14.02
CA VAL A 114 -5.19 2.65 14.03
C VAL A 114 -6.51 2.84 13.28
N LYS A 115 -7.19 3.96 13.48
CA LYS A 115 -8.42 4.29 12.73
C LYS A 115 -8.15 4.43 11.23
N VAL A 116 -7.03 5.04 10.86
CA VAL A 116 -6.61 5.16 9.46
C VAL A 116 -6.38 3.77 8.84
N VAL A 117 -5.72 2.88 9.55
CA VAL A 117 -5.50 1.49 9.11
C VAL A 117 -6.82 0.75 8.91
N HIS A 118 -7.75 0.87 9.87
CA HIS A 118 -9.08 0.25 9.77
C HIS A 118 -9.86 0.76 8.56
N LYS A 119 -9.79 2.06 8.28
CA LYS A 119 -10.43 2.66 7.10
C LYS A 119 -9.83 2.12 5.80
N LYS A 120 -8.51 2.08 5.71
CA LYS A 120 -7.82 1.55 4.52
C LYS A 120 -8.16 0.08 4.28
N ALA A 121 -8.20 -0.73 5.34
CA ALA A 121 -8.61 -2.13 5.25
C ALA A 121 -10.06 -2.27 4.80
N GLU A 122 -10.98 -1.45 5.31
CA GLU A 122 -12.39 -1.47 4.87
C GLU A 122 -12.53 -1.06 3.41
N ASP A 123 -11.83 -0.05 2.96
CA ASP A 123 -11.83 0.36 1.55
C ASP A 123 -11.34 -0.79 0.64
N ALA A 124 -10.34 -1.53 1.08
CA ALA A 124 -9.86 -2.72 0.35
C ALA A 124 -10.90 -3.85 0.32
N ARG A 125 -11.61 -4.10 1.43
CA ARG A 125 -12.72 -5.07 1.46
C ARG A 125 -13.83 -4.68 0.50
N ILE A 126 -14.18 -3.40 0.47
CA ILE A 126 -15.19 -2.88 -0.47
C ILE A 126 -14.71 -3.12 -1.91
N ALA A 127 -13.46 -2.85 -2.23
CA ALA A 127 -12.89 -3.10 -3.56
C ALA A 127 -12.99 -4.59 -3.94
N VAL A 128 -12.64 -5.50 -3.03
CA VAL A 128 -12.75 -6.96 -3.25
C VAL A 128 -14.21 -7.36 -3.47
N ARG A 129 -15.13 -6.85 -2.67
CA ARG A 129 -16.56 -7.14 -2.82
C ARG A 129 -17.15 -6.60 -4.13
N ASN A 130 -16.68 -5.46 -4.59
CA ASN A 130 -17.08 -4.90 -5.88
C ASN A 130 -16.61 -5.80 -7.03
N VAL A 131 -15.39 -6.31 -6.97
CA VAL A 131 -14.90 -7.29 -7.95
C VAL A 131 -15.76 -8.55 -7.95
N ARG A 132 -16.12 -9.07 -6.79
CA ARG A 132 -17.04 -10.20 -6.65
C ARG A 132 -18.38 -9.92 -7.32
N ARG A 133 -18.96 -8.75 -7.07
CA ARG A 133 -20.23 -8.33 -7.66
C ARG A 133 -20.15 -8.30 -9.18
N ASP A 134 -19.13 -7.68 -9.74
CA ASP A 134 -18.91 -7.61 -11.19
C ASP A 134 -18.79 -9.00 -11.81
N CYS A 135 -18.07 -9.89 -11.15
CA CYS A 135 -17.91 -11.28 -11.59
C CYS A 135 -19.23 -12.04 -11.55
N LEU A 136 -20.02 -11.88 -10.47
CA LEU A 136 -21.37 -12.48 -10.38
C LEU A 136 -22.28 -12.01 -11.51
N ASP A 137 -22.25 -10.73 -11.83
CA ASP A 137 -23.06 -10.16 -12.91
C ASP A 137 -22.64 -10.74 -14.26
N THR A 138 -21.36 -10.92 -14.49
CA THR A 138 -20.85 -11.57 -15.71
C THR A 138 -21.30 -13.03 -15.79
N LEU A 139 -21.22 -13.79 -14.70
CA LEU A 139 -21.66 -15.20 -14.66
C LEU A 139 -23.17 -15.33 -14.92
N ARG A 140 -23.98 -14.45 -14.31
CA ARG A 140 -25.44 -14.42 -14.52
C ARG A 140 -25.78 -14.10 -15.97
N LYS A 141 -25.05 -13.18 -16.59
CA LYS A 141 -25.21 -12.85 -18.00
C LYS A 141 -24.90 -14.05 -18.90
N LEU A 142 -23.79 -14.75 -18.62
CA LEU A 142 -23.44 -15.96 -19.38
C LEU A 142 -24.55 -17.04 -19.27
N GLN A 143 -25.14 -17.21 -18.11
CA GLN A 143 -26.24 -18.16 -17.88
C GLN A 143 -27.50 -17.71 -18.61
N HIS A 144 -27.86 -16.45 -18.50
CA HIS A 144 -29.03 -15.88 -19.19
C HIS A 144 -28.91 -16.03 -20.70
N ASP A 145 -27.71 -15.82 -21.26
CA ASP A 145 -27.43 -15.98 -22.68
C ASP A 145 -27.26 -17.46 -23.09
N LYS A 146 -27.48 -18.38 -22.15
CA LYS A 146 -27.38 -19.84 -22.33
C LYS A 146 -26.01 -20.31 -22.80
N GLN A 147 -24.98 -19.56 -22.47
CA GLN A 147 -23.59 -19.94 -22.74
C GLN A 147 -23.02 -20.89 -21.68
N ILE A 148 -23.60 -20.90 -20.49
CA ILE A 148 -23.35 -21.83 -19.41
C ILE A 148 -24.67 -22.33 -18.82
N THR A 149 -24.62 -23.49 -18.17
CA THR A 149 -25.78 -24.08 -17.50
C THR A 149 -25.97 -23.48 -16.11
N ASP A 150 -27.15 -23.71 -15.52
CA ASP A 150 -27.45 -23.30 -14.13
C ASP A 150 -26.49 -23.97 -13.14
N ASP A 151 -26.15 -25.22 -13.36
CA ASP A 151 -25.22 -25.95 -12.48
C ASP A 151 -23.79 -25.42 -12.60
N GLU A 152 -23.36 -25.06 -13.81
CA GLU A 152 -22.07 -24.43 -14.04
C GLU A 152 -21.99 -23.04 -13.36
N GLU A 153 -23.07 -22.25 -13.44
CA GLU A 153 -23.14 -20.97 -12.74
C GLU A 153 -23.01 -21.15 -11.23
N ARG A 154 -23.78 -22.08 -10.64
CA ARG A 154 -23.71 -22.36 -9.19
C ARG A 154 -22.33 -22.81 -8.76
N GLY A 155 -21.71 -23.69 -9.54
CA GLY A 155 -20.34 -24.12 -9.30
C GLY A 155 -19.33 -22.96 -9.33
N ALA A 156 -19.50 -22.08 -10.32
CA ALA A 156 -18.66 -20.89 -10.44
C ALA A 156 -18.86 -19.91 -9.27
N GLN A 157 -20.10 -19.71 -8.82
CA GLN A 157 -20.38 -18.89 -7.63
C GLN A 157 -19.72 -19.45 -6.37
N THR A 158 -19.72 -20.76 -6.19
CA THR A 158 -19.05 -21.41 -5.07
C THR A 158 -17.54 -21.19 -5.10
N ARG A 159 -16.94 -21.33 -6.28
CA ARG A 159 -15.51 -21.05 -6.49
C ARG A 159 -15.18 -19.58 -6.21
N LEU A 160 -16.01 -18.67 -6.70
CA LEU A 160 -15.87 -17.23 -6.50
C LEU A 160 -15.95 -16.86 -5.01
N GLN A 161 -16.87 -17.45 -4.28
CA GLN A 161 -17.00 -17.21 -2.84
C GLN A 161 -15.75 -17.65 -2.08
N LYS A 162 -15.15 -18.76 -2.47
CA LYS A 162 -13.89 -19.24 -1.89
C LYS A 162 -12.73 -18.28 -2.18
N ILE A 163 -12.62 -17.82 -3.42
CA ILE A 163 -11.61 -16.84 -3.84
C ILE A 163 -11.78 -15.54 -3.05
N THR A 164 -13.00 -15.02 -2.98
CA THR A 164 -13.33 -13.79 -2.23
C THR A 164 -12.95 -13.92 -0.76
N GLY A 165 -13.32 -15.03 -0.12
CA GLY A 165 -12.99 -15.29 1.28
C GLY A 165 -11.47 -15.29 1.54
N ALA A 166 -10.69 -15.86 0.63
CA ALA A 166 -9.24 -15.88 0.74
C ALA A 166 -8.63 -14.46 0.68
N TYR A 167 -9.11 -13.62 -0.25
CA TYR A 167 -8.60 -12.24 -0.37
C TYR A 167 -9.08 -11.33 0.77
N ILE A 168 -10.31 -11.51 1.26
CA ILE A 168 -10.77 -10.80 2.48
C ILE A 168 -9.90 -11.19 3.68
N ALA A 169 -9.55 -12.46 3.83
CA ALA A 169 -8.65 -12.92 4.89
C ALA A 169 -7.25 -12.29 4.77
N GLU A 170 -6.74 -12.11 3.54
CA GLU A 170 -5.48 -11.40 3.32
C GLU A 170 -5.57 -9.92 3.72
N VAL A 171 -6.65 -9.24 3.37
CA VAL A 171 -6.89 -7.85 3.79
C VAL A 171 -6.87 -7.74 5.31
N ASP A 172 -7.58 -8.64 6.00
CA ASP A 172 -7.66 -8.65 7.46
C ASP A 172 -6.29 -8.90 8.09
N ARG A 173 -5.50 -9.82 7.51
CA ARG A 173 -4.14 -10.12 7.98
C ARG A 173 -3.21 -8.92 7.84
N HIS A 174 -3.21 -8.24 6.69
CA HIS A 174 -2.40 -7.05 6.44
C HIS A 174 -2.79 -5.90 7.39
N GLY A 175 -4.09 -5.68 7.57
CA GLY A 175 -4.59 -4.67 8.50
C GLY A 175 -4.20 -4.94 9.94
N TYR A 176 -4.37 -6.18 10.38
CA TYR A 176 -4.00 -6.61 11.74
C TYR A 176 -2.50 -6.47 11.99
N ALA A 177 -1.67 -6.91 11.04
CA ALA A 177 -0.21 -6.79 11.16
C ALA A 177 0.23 -5.33 11.32
N LYS A 178 -0.35 -4.41 10.53
CA LYS A 178 -0.05 -2.99 10.64
C LYS A 178 -0.53 -2.39 11.97
N GLU A 179 -1.70 -2.79 12.45
CA GLU A 179 -2.21 -2.39 13.76
C GLU A 179 -1.28 -2.83 14.88
N GLN A 180 -0.78 -4.05 14.83
CA GLN A 180 0.19 -4.55 15.82
C GLN A 180 1.50 -3.74 15.79
N GLU A 181 2.01 -3.38 14.61
CA GLU A 181 3.18 -2.51 14.51
C GLU A 181 2.95 -1.15 15.18
N LEU A 182 1.75 -0.58 15.08
CA LEU A 182 1.38 0.68 15.73
C LEU A 182 1.31 0.56 17.25
N LEU A 183 0.93 -0.61 17.76
CA LEU A 183 0.79 -0.86 19.19
C LEU A 183 2.09 -1.31 19.84
N GLU A 184 3.05 -1.81 19.07
CA GLU A 184 4.40 -2.13 19.56
C GLU A 184 5.20 -0.85 19.79
N VAL A 185 5.62 -0.64 21.02
CA VAL A 185 6.40 0.54 21.43
C VAL A 185 7.80 0.12 21.82
#